data_1a913658b39becd6dbf6238b1bb271a9
#
_entry.id   1a913658b39becd6dbf6238b1bb271a9
#
_cell.length_a   1.000
_cell.length_b   1.000
_cell.length_c   1.000
_cell.angle_alpha   90.00
_cell.angle_beta   90.00
_cell.angle_gamma   90.00
#
_symmetry.space_group_name_H-M   'P 1'
#
loop_
_entity.id
_entity.type
_entity.pdbx_description
1 polymer ?
#
loop_
_entity_poly.entity_id
_entity_poly.type
_entity_poly.pdbx_seq_one_letter_code
_entity_poly.pdbx_strand_id
1 'polypeptide(L)'
;MEGNNAKSLLFTPEGVRDIYGEDCERRIKIEDQLRDTMKSYGFKDIKTPTFEFFDIFNKDTGTVHSKEMFKFFDQYNNTLVLRPDITPSIARCVAKYYEQEDMQIRLCYVGDTFIHRIGYQGKLAEITQVGAELMNDGTSDADGEMIALTIDCLLKSGLKEFKVDIGHAGLFRGLVEEAGLSEDEQQQLKVYLANKNIFAVESLLEEKEIPAGCKELLTSLADLFGGIETILAAKDKTDNEQAKEAIERLEKIYRILEAYGLQQYVTFDLGMLSHYEYYTGVIFKAYTYGTGEAIATGGRYDNLLSQFGKKTPAIGFAFVLDELMLALRSQNIDIDAKEEDYLVLYRSANREKAIDIGKKIRAEHGSVRLMRKKADLPLEFYKEYGKRSEVATLIYIDDTGEVSEFQINE
;
A
#
# COMPACT_ATOMS: atom_id res chain seq x y z
N MET A 1 36.51 -24.76 -12.93
CA MET A 1 35.72 -24.23 -11.74
C MET A 1 35.36 -22.76 -11.84
N GLU A 2 35.83 -22.01 -12.84
CA GLU A 2 35.52 -20.55 -13.00
C GLU A 2 34.14 -20.24 -13.62
N GLY A 3 33.56 -21.19 -14.37
CA GLY A 3 32.27 -20.93 -15.04
C GLY A 3 31.02 -20.98 -14.14
N ASN A 4 31.09 -21.48 -12.92
CA ASN A 4 29.95 -21.62 -12.01
C ASN A 4 29.81 -20.40 -11.09
N ASN A 5 30.89 -19.65 -10.82
CA ASN A 5 30.87 -18.47 -9.94
C ASN A 5 30.27 -17.25 -10.64
N ALA A 6 30.44 -17.08 -11.97
CA ALA A 6 29.89 -15.95 -12.71
C ALA A 6 28.35 -16.04 -12.84
N LYS A 7 27.78 -17.26 -12.92
CA LYS A 7 26.32 -17.45 -12.97
C LYS A 7 25.63 -17.14 -11.63
N SER A 8 26.28 -17.38 -10.48
CA SER A 8 25.70 -17.09 -9.16
C SER A 8 25.53 -15.60 -8.89
N LEU A 9 26.33 -14.75 -9.55
CA LEU A 9 26.24 -13.28 -9.44
C LEU A 9 25.09 -12.66 -10.24
N LEU A 10 24.39 -13.46 -11.05
CA LEU A 10 23.23 -13.00 -11.83
C LEU A 10 21.89 -13.16 -11.08
N PHE A 11 21.89 -13.76 -9.92
CA PHE A 11 20.68 -13.99 -9.13
C PHE A 11 20.56 -12.98 -7.98
N THR A 12 19.34 -12.49 -7.78
CA THR A 12 18.98 -11.71 -6.59
C THR A 12 18.80 -12.63 -5.38
N PRO A 13 18.92 -12.12 -4.15
CA PRO A 13 18.54 -12.87 -2.95
C PRO A 13 17.09 -13.33 -3.00
N GLU A 14 16.74 -14.33 -2.20
CA GLU A 14 15.37 -14.82 -2.09
C GLU A 14 14.42 -13.73 -1.56
N GLY A 15 13.25 -13.61 -2.19
CA GLY A 15 12.23 -12.64 -1.82
C GLY A 15 12.46 -11.21 -2.33
N VAL A 16 13.51 -10.96 -3.12
CA VAL A 16 13.72 -9.69 -3.82
C VAL A 16 13.91 -9.93 -5.32
N ARG A 17 13.60 -8.91 -6.14
CA ARG A 17 13.66 -9.03 -7.59
C ARG A 17 14.00 -7.72 -8.27
N ASP A 18 14.62 -7.80 -9.44
CA ASP A 18 14.75 -6.66 -10.33
C ASP A 18 13.40 -6.36 -11.02
N ILE A 19 13.05 -5.09 -11.10
CA ILE A 19 11.89 -4.60 -11.85
C ILE A 19 12.44 -3.64 -12.90
N TYR A 20 12.19 -3.91 -14.18
CA TYR A 20 12.79 -3.17 -15.29
C TYR A 20 11.86 -3.09 -16.51
N GLY A 21 12.21 -2.22 -17.46
CA GLY A 21 11.45 -2.02 -18.69
C GLY A 21 10.04 -1.52 -18.43
N GLU A 22 9.11 -1.92 -19.25
CA GLU A 22 7.71 -1.50 -19.23
C GLU A 22 7.02 -1.76 -17.87
N ASP A 23 7.38 -2.85 -17.21
CA ASP A 23 6.85 -3.17 -15.86
C ASP A 23 7.26 -2.10 -14.82
N CYS A 24 8.50 -1.61 -14.91
CA CYS A 24 8.99 -0.54 -14.05
C CYS A 24 8.28 0.79 -14.34
N GLU A 25 8.11 1.14 -15.60
CA GLU A 25 7.44 2.37 -16.04
C GLU A 25 5.97 2.37 -15.58
N ARG A 26 5.25 1.26 -15.76
CA ARG A 26 3.88 1.09 -15.27
C ARG A 26 3.77 1.28 -13.76
N ARG A 27 4.71 0.73 -12.99
CA ARG A 27 4.73 0.90 -11.52
C ARG A 27 4.93 2.35 -11.12
N ILE A 28 5.91 3.02 -11.70
CA ILE A 28 6.19 4.45 -11.45
C ILE A 28 4.95 5.29 -11.77
N LYS A 29 4.26 5.00 -12.88
CA LYS A 29 3.04 5.72 -13.24
C LYS A 29 1.93 5.54 -12.20
N ILE A 30 1.72 4.33 -11.70
CA ILE A 30 0.74 4.08 -10.63
C ILE A 30 1.17 4.76 -9.33
N GLU A 31 2.44 4.69 -8.94
CA GLU A 31 2.97 5.41 -7.77
C GLU A 31 2.67 6.91 -7.86
N ASP A 32 2.94 7.53 -9.00
CA ASP A 32 2.68 8.95 -9.22
C ASP A 32 1.18 9.27 -9.20
N GLN A 33 0.32 8.45 -9.80
CA GLN A 33 -1.13 8.63 -9.74
C GLN A 33 -1.68 8.57 -8.31
N LEU A 34 -1.25 7.61 -7.51
CA LEU A 34 -1.63 7.50 -6.10
C LEU A 34 -1.15 8.72 -5.31
N ARG A 35 0.11 9.09 -5.48
CA ARG A 35 0.73 10.24 -4.81
C ARG A 35 0.07 11.55 -5.18
N ASP A 36 -0.25 11.78 -6.46
CA ASP A 36 -0.94 12.98 -6.92
C ASP A 36 -2.38 13.04 -6.38
N THR A 37 -3.06 11.90 -6.28
CA THR A 37 -4.37 11.80 -5.63
C THR A 37 -4.28 12.21 -4.17
N MET A 38 -3.31 11.68 -3.41
CA MET A 38 -3.08 12.08 -2.02
C MET A 38 -2.76 13.58 -1.88
N LYS A 39 -1.95 14.13 -2.80
CA LYS A 39 -1.64 15.56 -2.83
C LYS A 39 -2.86 16.43 -3.09
N SER A 40 -3.82 15.96 -3.88
CA SER A 40 -5.08 16.68 -4.12
C SER A 40 -5.93 16.81 -2.85
N TYR A 41 -5.74 15.92 -1.86
CA TYR A 41 -6.30 16.00 -0.51
C TYR A 41 -5.44 16.82 0.48
N GLY A 42 -4.41 17.52 -0.01
CA GLY A 42 -3.54 18.39 0.79
C GLY A 42 -2.39 17.68 1.51
N PHE A 43 -2.12 16.42 1.20
CA PHE A 43 -0.99 15.69 1.76
C PHE A 43 0.35 16.17 1.17
N LYS A 44 1.39 16.17 1.98
CA LYS A 44 2.75 16.54 1.60
C LYS A 44 3.68 15.33 1.65
N ASP A 45 4.60 15.26 0.71
CA ASP A 45 5.58 14.17 0.68
C ASP A 45 6.45 14.15 1.93
N ILE A 46 6.66 12.95 2.47
CA ILE A 46 7.68 12.65 3.48
C ILE A 46 8.55 11.50 3.01
N LYS A 47 9.83 11.55 3.34
CA LYS A 47 10.78 10.45 3.14
C LYS A 47 11.53 10.18 4.44
N THR A 48 11.33 8.99 4.99
CA THR A 48 12.04 8.50 6.18
C THR A 48 13.20 7.59 5.78
N PRO A 49 14.20 7.36 6.66
CA PRO A 49 15.29 6.44 6.39
C PRO A 49 14.84 5.01 6.09
N THR A 50 15.58 4.31 5.23
CA THR A 50 15.33 2.89 4.91
C THR A 50 15.67 1.96 6.07
N PHE A 51 16.61 2.36 6.93
CA PHE A 51 16.95 1.64 8.16
C PHE A 51 16.82 2.55 9.38
N GLU A 52 16.48 1.97 10.50
CA GLU A 52 16.21 2.64 11.76
C GLU A 52 16.82 1.85 12.92
N PHE A 53 16.84 2.43 14.10
CA PHE A 53 17.13 1.68 15.32
C PHE A 53 16.06 0.63 15.58
N PHE A 54 16.47 -0.58 15.98
CA PHE A 54 15.58 -1.68 16.29
C PHE A 54 14.48 -1.32 17.31
N ASP A 55 14.81 -0.47 18.26
CA ASP A 55 13.87 -0.05 19.33
C ASP A 55 12.65 0.74 18.81
N ILE A 56 12.72 1.28 17.59
CA ILE A 56 11.57 1.94 16.93
C ILE A 56 10.44 0.93 16.68
N PHE A 57 10.79 -0.35 16.43
CA PHE A 57 9.85 -1.40 16.03
C PHE A 57 9.69 -2.51 17.07
N ASN A 58 10.54 -2.55 18.11
CA ASN A 58 10.60 -3.67 19.08
C ASN A 58 9.75 -3.46 20.33
N LYS A 59 9.01 -2.37 20.45
CA LYS A 59 8.10 -2.15 21.59
C LYS A 59 6.80 -2.95 21.39
N ASP A 60 6.06 -3.16 22.47
CA ASP A 60 4.83 -3.96 22.57
C ASP A 60 3.74 -3.63 21.53
N THR A 61 4.00 -2.65 20.68
CA THR A 61 3.17 -2.17 19.57
C THR A 61 3.85 -2.36 18.21
N GLY A 62 4.84 -3.25 18.13
CA GLY A 62 5.52 -3.59 16.87
C GLY A 62 4.56 -4.15 15.83
N THR A 63 4.73 -3.73 14.58
CA THR A 63 3.92 -4.22 13.44
C THR A 63 4.34 -5.60 12.96
N VAL A 64 5.57 -6.00 13.29
CA VAL A 64 6.21 -7.22 12.81
C VAL A 64 7.01 -7.87 13.95
N HIS A 65 6.94 -9.19 14.06
CA HIS A 65 7.72 -9.92 15.05
C HIS A 65 9.22 -9.73 14.84
N SER A 66 9.95 -9.60 15.96
CA SER A 66 11.41 -9.42 15.96
C SER A 66 12.17 -10.46 15.11
N LYS A 67 11.65 -11.69 14.95
CA LYS A 67 12.26 -12.76 14.14
C LYS A 67 12.12 -12.52 12.64
N GLU A 68 11.19 -11.69 12.22
CA GLU A 68 10.89 -11.37 10.82
C GLU A 68 11.56 -10.08 10.35
N MET A 69 12.36 -9.43 11.21
CA MET A 69 13.08 -8.20 10.88
C MET A 69 14.49 -8.51 10.38
N PHE A 70 14.92 -7.86 9.31
CA PHE A 70 16.30 -7.85 8.84
C PHE A 70 17.15 -6.96 9.74
N LYS A 71 18.03 -7.55 10.56
CA LYS A 71 18.85 -6.89 11.57
C LYS A 71 20.31 -6.86 11.17
N PHE A 72 20.98 -5.75 11.51
CA PHE A 72 22.43 -5.58 11.36
C PHE A 72 22.96 -4.62 12.43
N PHE A 73 24.26 -4.43 12.48
CA PHE A 73 24.90 -3.59 13.50
C PHE A 73 25.66 -2.43 12.84
N ASP A 74 25.60 -1.28 13.50
CA ASP A 74 26.48 -0.16 13.17
C ASP A 74 27.88 -0.32 13.81
N GLN A 75 28.79 0.63 13.52
CA GLN A 75 30.14 0.64 14.08
C GLN A 75 30.19 0.83 15.62
N TYR A 76 29.09 1.20 16.25
CA TYR A 76 28.95 1.39 17.69
C TYR A 76 28.21 0.22 18.38
N ASN A 77 27.95 -0.88 17.66
CA ASN A 77 27.18 -2.04 18.09
C ASN A 77 25.70 -1.74 18.41
N ASN A 78 25.13 -0.65 17.87
CA ASN A 78 23.69 -0.48 17.92
C ASN A 78 23.01 -1.45 16.95
N THR A 79 21.94 -2.07 17.38
CA THR A 79 21.09 -2.90 16.49
C THR A 79 20.25 -2.00 15.60
N LEU A 80 20.43 -2.15 14.30
CA LEU A 80 19.67 -1.50 13.25
C LEU A 80 18.79 -2.54 12.54
N VAL A 81 17.70 -2.07 11.92
CA VAL A 81 16.82 -2.90 11.08
C VAL A 81 16.52 -2.19 9.76
N LEU A 82 16.39 -2.96 8.69
CA LEU A 82 15.64 -2.48 7.54
C LEU A 82 14.18 -2.32 7.99
N ARG A 83 13.58 -1.16 7.70
CA ARG A 83 12.22 -0.84 8.19
C ARG A 83 11.20 -1.87 7.72
N PRO A 84 10.50 -2.56 8.63
CA PRO A 84 9.43 -3.50 8.26
C PRO A 84 8.10 -2.79 7.98
N ASP A 85 7.98 -1.52 8.39
CA ASP A 85 6.83 -0.64 8.23
C ASP A 85 7.30 0.82 8.18
N ILE A 86 6.55 1.71 7.52
CA ILE A 86 6.90 3.12 7.38
C ILE A 86 6.25 3.97 8.46
N THR A 87 5.04 3.64 8.91
CA THR A 87 4.25 4.39 9.88
C THR A 87 5.01 4.71 11.18
N PRO A 88 5.73 3.77 11.84
CA PRO A 88 6.51 4.11 13.05
C PRO A 88 7.63 5.13 12.80
N SER A 89 8.28 5.07 11.63
CA SER A 89 9.31 6.05 11.23
C SER A 89 8.70 7.44 11.03
N ILE A 90 7.50 7.53 10.46
CA ILE A 90 6.76 8.80 10.32
C ILE A 90 6.32 9.30 11.71
N ALA A 91 5.79 8.44 12.58
CA ALA A 91 5.41 8.80 13.94
C ALA A 91 6.59 9.42 14.74
N ARG A 92 7.78 8.78 14.66
CA ARG A 92 9.03 9.32 15.23
C ARG A 92 9.38 10.68 14.63
N CYS A 93 9.28 10.83 13.32
CA CYS A 93 9.57 12.07 12.61
C CYS A 93 8.64 13.20 13.06
N VAL A 94 7.34 12.92 13.14
CA VAL A 94 6.33 13.89 13.58
C VAL A 94 6.53 14.29 15.03
N ALA A 95 6.77 13.35 15.93
CA ALA A 95 7.06 13.65 17.32
C ALA A 95 8.30 14.56 17.49
N LYS A 96 9.29 14.41 16.59
CA LYS A 96 10.54 15.21 16.65
C LYS A 96 10.41 16.59 16.02
N TYR A 97 9.77 16.70 14.85
CA TYR A 97 9.83 17.93 14.04
C TYR A 97 8.52 18.72 14.05
N TYR A 98 7.41 18.12 14.50
CA TYR A 98 6.09 18.72 14.63
C TYR A 98 5.59 18.70 16.09
N GLU A 99 6.51 18.75 17.05
CA GLU A 99 6.20 18.63 18.47
C GLU A 99 5.13 19.63 18.92
N GLN A 100 5.22 20.89 18.46
CA GLN A 100 4.33 22.00 18.84
C GLN A 100 3.17 22.23 17.84
N GLU A 101 3.01 21.34 16.85
CA GLU A 101 1.93 21.48 15.87
C GLU A 101 0.66 20.84 16.42
N ASP A 102 -0.39 21.65 16.56
CA ASP A 102 -1.71 21.23 17.06
C ASP A 102 -2.75 21.07 15.93
N MET A 103 -2.45 21.61 14.74
CA MET A 103 -3.31 21.44 13.56
C MET A 103 -3.03 20.14 12.85
N GLN A 104 -3.93 19.73 11.96
CA GLN A 104 -3.79 18.51 11.15
C GLN A 104 -2.44 18.46 10.45
N ILE A 105 -1.75 17.34 10.58
CA ILE A 105 -0.51 17.01 9.85
C ILE A 105 -0.87 15.95 8.82
N ARG A 106 -0.68 16.27 7.53
CA ARG A 106 -1.02 15.41 6.39
C ARG A 106 0.25 15.05 5.64
N LEU A 107 0.67 13.78 5.72
CA LEU A 107 1.91 13.28 5.12
C LEU A 107 1.61 12.08 4.23
N CYS A 108 2.20 12.04 3.03
CA CYS A 108 2.13 10.88 2.13
C CYS A 108 3.54 10.41 1.74
N TYR A 109 3.65 9.14 1.40
CA TYR A 109 4.95 8.53 1.14
C TYR A 109 4.88 7.44 0.07
N VAL A 110 6.02 7.21 -0.56
CA VAL A 110 6.35 6.01 -1.35
C VAL A 110 7.65 5.46 -0.80
N GLY A 111 7.70 4.17 -0.52
CA GLY A 111 8.93 3.55 -0.01
C GLY A 111 8.82 2.05 0.18
N ASP A 112 10.01 1.42 0.29
CA ASP A 112 10.11 -0.03 0.44
C ASP A 112 10.14 -0.43 1.91
N THR A 113 9.52 -1.56 2.21
CA THR A 113 9.53 -2.24 3.50
C THR A 113 10.10 -3.64 3.35
N PHE A 114 10.68 -4.16 4.44
CA PHE A 114 11.50 -5.38 4.41
C PHE A 114 11.07 -6.33 5.52
N ILE A 115 10.50 -7.48 5.16
CA ILE A 115 10.02 -8.48 6.12
C ILE A 115 10.57 -9.85 5.73
N HIS A 116 11.28 -10.49 6.65
CA HIS A 116 11.77 -11.85 6.47
C HIS A 116 10.63 -12.84 6.70
N ARG A 117 9.96 -13.29 5.65
CA ARG A 117 8.83 -14.21 5.72
C ARG A 117 9.31 -15.65 5.77
N ILE A 118 9.48 -16.21 6.98
CA ILE A 118 9.93 -17.58 7.19
C ILE A 118 8.85 -18.56 6.72
N GLY A 119 9.20 -19.48 5.80
CA GLY A 119 8.33 -20.58 5.38
C GLY A 119 7.27 -20.24 4.32
N TYR A 120 7.20 -19.02 3.82
CA TYR A 120 6.27 -18.63 2.77
C TYR A 120 6.94 -18.61 1.40
N GLN A 121 6.99 -19.76 0.71
CA GLN A 121 7.50 -19.82 -0.66
C GLN A 121 6.69 -18.89 -1.59
N GLY A 122 7.40 -18.02 -2.30
CA GLY A 122 6.81 -17.11 -3.29
C GLY A 122 6.36 -15.74 -2.78
N LYS A 123 6.44 -15.44 -1.47
CA LYS A 123 6.18 -14.08 -0.95
C LYS A 123 7.44 -13.21 -1.02
N LEU A 124 7.26 -11.94 -1.40
CA LEU A 124 8.35 -10.97 -1.45
C LEU A 124 8.77 -10.57 -0.03
N ALA A 125 10.09 -10.44 0.15
CA ALA A 125 10.70 -9.89 1.37
C ALA A 125 10.82 -8.37 1.31
N GLU A 126 10.90 -7.81 0.10
CA GLU A 126 10.89 -6.37 -0.19
C GLU A 126 9.60 -6.04 -0.93
N ILE A 127 8.81 -5.10 -0.39
CA ILE A 127 7.56 -4.63 -0.98
C ILE A 127 7.50 -3.11 -0.94
N THR A 128 7.03 -2.51 -2.03
CA THR A 128 6.81 -1.07 -2.09
C THR A 128 5.45 -0.73 -1.50
N GLN A 129 5.44 0.19 -0.54
CA GLN A 129 4.23 0.79 0.04
C GLN A 129 4.05 2.22 -0.46
N VAL A 130 2.79 2.56 -0.77
CA VAL A 130 2.36 3.93 -1.08
C VAL A 130 1.24 4.27 -0.09
N GLY A 131 1.44 5.29 0.75
CA GLY A 131 0.50 5.52 1.84
C GLY A 131 0.40 6.96 2.29
N ALA A 132 -0.56 7.22 3.18
CA ALA A 132 -0.82 8.53 3.78
C ALA A 132 -1.16 8.41 5.26
N GLU A 133 -0.71 9.42 6.03
CA GLU A 133 -0.91 9.53 7.47
C GLU A 133 -1.51 10.90 7.81
N LEU A 134 -2.63 10.91 8.50
CA LEU A 134 -3.30 12.10 9.03
C LEU A 134 -3.23 12.08 10.54
N MET A 135 -2.63 13.10 11.13
CA MET A 135 -2.40 13.22 12.57
C MET A 135 -3.03 14.49 13.12
N ASN A 136 -3.23 14.55 14.43
CA ASN A 136 -3.90 15.63 15.17
C ASN A 136 -5.40 15.76 14.84
N ASP A 137 -6.05 14.71 14.35
CA ASP A 137 -7.51 14.71 14.16
C ASP A 137 -8.13 13.38 14.62
N GLY A 138 -8.88 13.44 15.71
CA GLY A 138 -9.61 12.32 16.30
C GLY A 138 -11.06 12.18 15.83
N THR A 139 -11.51 12.96 14.85
CA THR A 139 -12.91 13.00 14.42
C THR A 139 -13.29 11.87 13.46
N SER A 140 -14.59 11.57 13.34
CA SER A 140 -15.13 10.65 12.34
C SER A 140 -14.95 11.18 10.91
N ASP A 141 -14.86 12.51 10.77
CA ASP A 141 -14.62 13.14 9.47
C ASP A 141 -13.23 12.77 8.93
N ALA A 142 -12.21 12.77 9.80
CA ALA A 142 -10.88 12.29 9.44
C ALA A 142 -10.88 10.81 9.03
N ASP A 143 -11.63 9.95 9.74
CA ASP A 143 -11.74 8.53 9.38
C ASP A 143 -12.43 8.36 8.03
N GLY A 144 -13.55 9.03 7.81
CA GLY A 144 -14.29 9.00 6.56
C GLY A 144 -13.49 9.55 5.39
N GLU A 145 -12.75 10.65 5.58
CA GLU A 145 -11.87 11.23 4.56
C GLU A 145 -10.75 10.28 4.16
N MET A 146 -10.10 9.61 5.12
CA MET A 146 -9.02 8.67 4.82
C MET A 146 -9.51 7.42 4.07
N ILE A 147 -10.71 6.95 4.37
CA ILE A 147 -11.34 5.86 3.61
C ILE A 147 -11.75 6.35 2.22
N ALA A 148 -12.33 7.55 2.10
CA ALA A 148 -12.67 8.15 0.82
C ALA A 148 -11.43 8.34 -0.06
N LEU A 149 -10.34 8.84 0.50
CA LEU A 149 -9.05 8.98 -0.20
C LEU A 149 -8.52 7.62 -0.68
N THR A 150 -8.64 6.57 0.14
CA THR A 150 -8.24 5.20 -0.27
C THR A 150 -9.06 4.74 -1.48
N ILE A 151 -10.37 4.95 -1.47
CA ILE A 151 -11.27 4.61 -2.58
C ILE A 151 -10.91 5.44 -3.82
N ASP A 152 -10.70 6.75 -3.69
CA ASP A 152 -10.32 7.61 -4.81
C ASP A 152 -8.98 7.22 -5.43
N CYS A 153 -8.00 6.82 -4.62
CA CYS A 153 -6.74 6.28 -5.11
C CYS A 153 -6.95 5.02 -5.97
N LEU A 154 -7.79 4.07 -5.52
CA LEU A 154 -8.13 2.87 -6.28
C LEU A 154 -8.86 3.21 -7.59
N LEU A 155 -9.82 4.11 -7.56
CA LEU A 155 -10.55 4.56 -8.76
C LEU A 155 -9.61 5.26 -9.75
N LYS A 156 -8.72 6.13 -9.28
CA LYS A 156 -7.74 6.85 -10.10
C LYS A 156 -6.69 5.92 -10.70
N SER A 157 -6.30 4.83 -10.02
CA SER A 157 -5.45 3.79 -10.59
C SER A 157 -6.13 3.02 -11.74
N GLY A 158 -7.44 3.22 -11.93
CA GLY A 158 -8.25 2.56 -12.96
C GLY A 158 -8.93 1.28 -12.48
N LEU A 159 -8.75 0.86 -11.23
CA LEU A 159 -9.37 -0.34 -10.67
C LEU A 159 -10.90 -0.17 -10.63
N LYS A 160 -11.66 -1.16 -11.13
CA LYS A 160 -13.11 -1.07 -11.30
C LYS A 160 -13.88 -1.85 -10.25
N GLU A 161 -13.41 -3.05 -9.94
CA GLU A 161 -14.09 -3.97 -9.03
C GLU A 161 -13.26 -4.16 -7.77
N PHE A 162 -13.71 -3.59 -6.68
CA PHE A 162 -13.12 -3.72 -5.35
C PHE A 162 -14.14 -3.37 -4.26
N LYS A 163 -13.84 -3.77 -3.03
CA LYS A 163 -14.55 -3.36 -1.83
C LYS A 163 -13.56 -2.95 -0.76
N VAL A 164 -13.99 -2.03 0.08
CA VAL A 164 -13.29 -1.63 1.30
C VAL A 164 -14.12 -2.13 2.48
N ASP A 165 -13.61 -3.14 3.15
CA ASP A 165 -14.21 -3.67 4.37
C ASP A 165 -13.77 -2.80 5.55
N ILE A 166 -14.73 -2.41 6.38
CA ILE A 166 -14.53 -1.51 7.51
C ILE A 166 -14.95 -2.20 8.80
N GLY A 167 -14.07 -2.22 9.78
CA GLY A 167 -14.31 -2.70 11.14
C GLY A 167 -13.88 -1.70 12.18
N HIS A 168 -13.98 -2.06 13.46
CA HIS A 168 -13.58 -1.19 14.56
C HIS A 168 -13.02 -2.00 15.74
N ALA A 169 -11.75 -1.75 16.11
CA ALA A 169 -11.08 -2.46 17.19
C ALA A 169 -11.78 -2.34 18.55
N GLY A 170 -12.47 -1.22 18.80
CA GLY A 170 -13.21 -0.96 20.02
C GLY A 170 -14.43 -1.87 20.19
N LEU A 171 -15.04 -2.35 19.11
CA LEU A 171 -16.18 -3.28 19.21
C LEU A 171 -15.77 -4.59 19.89
N PHE A 172 -14.75 -5.26 19.36
CA PHE A 172 -14.26 -6.50 19.95
C PHE A 172 -13.82 -6.29 21.41
N ARG A 173 -13.07 -5.22 21.70
CA ARG A 173 -12.61 -4.91 23.07
C ARG A 173 -13.78 -4.70 24.02
N GLY A 174 -14.80 -3.93 23.65
CA GLY A 174 -15.98 -3.73 24.48
C GLY A 174 -16.75 -5.02 24.73
N LEU A 175 -16.92 -5.87 23.72
CA LEU A 175 -17.63 -7.15 23.86
C LEU A 175 -16.88 -8.14 24.78
N VAL A 176 -15.55 -8.25 24.68
CA VAL A 176 -14.78 -9.15 25.54
C VAL A 176 -14.69 -8.62 26.98
N GLU A 177 -14.72 -7.31 27.18
CA GLU A 177 -14.83 -6.67 28.49
C GLU A 177 -16.20 -6.95 29.12
N GLU A 178 -17.29 -6.76 28.37
CA GLU A 178 -18.67 -7.07 28.81
C GLU A 178 -18.84 -8.55 29.16
N ALA A 179 -18.20 -9.43 28.40
CA ALA A 179 -18.18 -10.86 28.65
C ALA A 179 -17.26 -11.29 29.81
N GLY A 180 -16.46 -10.39 30.37
CA GLY A 180 -15.53 -10.69 31.47
C GLY A 180 -14.45 -11.70 31.11
N LEU A 181 -13.96 -11.68 29.84
CA LEU A 181 -12.94 -12.62 29.36
C LEU A 181 -11.54 -12.18 29.82
N SER A 182 -10.77 -13.14 30.37
CA SER A 182 -9.35 -12.95 30.65
C SER A 182 -8.52 -12.74 29.37
N GLU A 183 -7.30 -12.22 29.49
CA GLU A 183 -6.41 -12.01 28.34
C GLU A 183 -6.16 -13.30 27.52
N ASP A 184 -5.96 -14.45 28.21
CA ASP A 184 -5.76 -15.73 27.55
C ASP A 184 -7.02 -16.16 26.76
N GLU A 185 -8.20 -15.99 27.35
CA GLU A 185 -9.47 -16.29 26.68
C GLU A 185 -9.76 -15.36 25.50
N GLN A 186 -9.38 -14.09 25.60
CA GLN A 186 -9.46 -13.15 24.48
C GLN A 186 -8.55 -13.57 23.33
N GLN A 187 -7.33 -14.05 23.60
CA GLN A 187 -6.44 -14.56 22.56
C GLN A 187 -6.98 -15.85 21.92
N GLN A 188 -7.54 -16.76 22.72
CA GLN A 188 -8.21 -17.96 22.21
C GLN A 188 -9.40 -17.60 21.33
N LEU A 189 -10.24 -16.67 21.77
CA LEU A 189 -11.39 -16.19 21.02
C LEU A 189 -10.98 -15.61 19.67
N LYS A 190 -9.92 -14.77 19.64
CA LYS A 190 -9.36 -14.24 18.37
C LYS A 190 -8.98 -15.36 17.41
N VAL A 191 -8.31 -16.41 17.89
CA VAL A 191 -7.92 -17.57 17.09
C VAL A 191 -9.15 -18.32 16.55
N TYR A 192 -10.17 -18.51 17.39
CA TYR A 192 -11.38 -19.20 16.97
C TYR A 192 -12.17 -18.40 15.93
N LEU A 193 -12.32 -17.11 16.12
CA LEU A 193 -12.98 -16.21 15.14
C LEU A 193 -12.21 -16.16 13.82
N ALA A 194 -10.90 -16.02 13.85
CA ALA A 194 -10.05 -16.02 12.64
C ALA A 194 -10.15 -17.32 11.84
N ASN A 195 -10.35 -18.47 12.52
CA ASN A 195 -10.53 -19.77 11.89
C ASN A 195 -12.02 -20.11 11.63
N LYS A 196 -12.95 -19.17 11.89
CA LYS A 196 -14.41 -19.39 11.79
C LYS A 196 -14.90 -20.63 12.55
N ASN A 197 -14.26 -20.94 13.67
CA ASN A 197 -14.63 -22.08 14.53
C ASN A 197 -15.70 -21.67 15.54
N ILE A 198 -16.95 -21.54 15.06
CA ILE A 198 -18.10 -21.08 15.85
C ILE A 198 -18.36 -22.01 17.04
N PHE A 199 -18.19 -23.33 16.87
CA PHE A 199 -18.38 -24.29 17.96
C PHE A 199 -17.40 -24.03 19.13
N ALA A 200 -16.15 -23.74 18.84
CA ALA A 200 -15.16 -23.40 19.88
C ALA A 200 -15.47 -22.05 20.54
N VAL A 201 -16.01 -21.07 19.78
CA VAL A 201 -16.50 -19.80 20.34
C VAL A 201 -17.66 -20.07 21.32
N GLU A 202 -18.67 -20.81 20.90
CA GLU A 202 -19.82 -21.17 21.77
C GLU A 202 -19.35 -21.88 23.05
N SER A 203 -18.48 -22.88 22.91
CA SER A 203 -17.96 -23.64 24.05
C SER A 203 -17.18 -22.76 25.05
N LEU A 204 -16.37 -21.79 24.54
CA LEU A 204 -15.65 -20.84 25.39
C LEU A 204 -16.61 -19.95 26.20
N LEU A 205 -17.75 -19.58 25.60
CA LEU A 205 -18.75 -18.68 26.20
C LEU A 205 -19.82 -19.40 27.02
N GLU A 206 -19.88 -20.74 26.98
CA GLU A 206 -20.98 -21.52 27.57
C GLU A 206 -20.96 -21.52 29.11
N GLU A 207 -19.76 -21.55 29.71
CA GLU A 207 -19.57 -21.60 31.17
C GLU A 207 -19.63 -20.22 31.86
N LYS A 208 -19.94 -19.16 31.08
CA LYS A 208 -19.89 -17.77 31.58
C LYS A 208 -21.29 -17.15 31.63
N GLU A 209 -21.51 -16.35 32.69
CA GLU A 209 -22.70 -15.51 32.80
C GLU A 209 -22.55 -14.24 31.98
N ILE A 210 -22.82 -14.34 30.67
CA ILE A 210 -22.71 -13.26 29.68
C ILE A 210 -24.11 -12.76 29.31
N PRO A 211 -24.33 -11.43 29.19
CA PRO A 211 -25.58 -10.88 28.67
C PRO A 211 -25.94 -11.52 27.32
N ALA A 212 -27.22 -11.86 27.12
CA ALA A 212 -27.65 -12.63 25.94
C ALA A 212 -27.28 -11.96 24.62
N GLY A 213 -27.44 -10.63 24.53
CA GLY A 213 -27.06 -9.87 23.33
C GLY A 213 -25.56 -9.87 23.05
N CYS A 214 -24.74 -9.70 24.09
CA CYS A 214 -23.28 -9.78 23.98
C CYS A 214 -22.82 -11.17 23.52
N LYS A 215 -23.40 -12.24 24.12
CA LYS A 215 -23.13 -13.63 23.71
C LYS A 215 -23.51 -13.89 22.25
N GLU A 216 -24.67 -13.40 21.82
CA GLU A 216 -25.13 -13.50 20.43
C GLU A 216 -24.17 -12.77 19.46
N LEU A 217 -23.73 -11.54 19.80
CA LEU A 217 -22.78 -10.79 19.01
C LEU A 217 -21.43 -11.52 18.90
N LEU A 218 -20.86 -11.96 20.01
CA LEU A 218 -19.57 -12.68 20.02
C LEU A 218 -19.62 -13.97 19.20
N THR A 219 -20.71 -14.73 19.30
CA THR A 219 -20.90 -15.99 18.54
C THR A 219 -21.05 -15.73 17.03
N SER A 220 -21.76 -14.66 16.66
CA SER A 220 -22.02 -14.32 15.26
C SER A 220 -20.94 -13.40 14.64
N LEU A 221 -19.97 -12.91 15.42
CA LEU A 221 -19.06 -11.85 15.02
C LEU A 221 -18.32 -12.15 13.71
N ALA A 222 -17.90 -13.40 13.50
CA ALA A 222 -17.21 -13.84 12.28
C ALA A 222 -18.10 -13.84 11.01
N ASP A 223 -19.42 -13.77 11.17
CA ASP A 223 -20.42 -13.78 10.10
C ASP A 223 -21.14 -12.44 9.96
N LEU A 224 -20.88 -11.48 10.86
CA LEU A 224 -21.42 -10.13 10.79
C LEU A 224 -20.70 -9.29 9.74
N PHE A 225 -21.02 -9.57 8.49
CA PHE A 225 -20.48 -8.91 7.30
C PHE A 225 -21.63 -8.44 6.40
N GLY A 226 -21.56 -7.21 5.89
CA GLY A 226 -22.59 -6.68 5.01
C GLY A 226 -22.60 -5.16 4.89
N GLY A 227 -23.76 -4.60 4.55
CA GLY A 227 -23.97 -3.16 4.45
C GLY A 227 -24.23 -2.50 5.82
N ILE A 228 -24.81 -1.30 5.78
CA ILE A 228 -25.15 -0.52 6.99
C ILE A 228 -26.12 -1.27 7.92
N GLU A 229 -26.95 -2.14 7.38
CA GLU A 229 -27.90 -2.96 8.13
C GLU A 229 -27.20 -3.86 9.16
N THR A 230 -25.96 -4.31 8.89
CA THR A 230 -25.15 -5.11 9.82
C THR A 230 -24.81 -4.32 11.07
N ILE A 231 -24.46 -3.03 10.92
CA ILE A 231 -24.17 -2.12 12.04
C ILE A 231 -25.43 -1.85 12.85
N LEU A 232 -26.54 -1.55 12.17
CA LEU A 232 -27.80 -1.25 12.83
C LEU A 232 -28.33 -2.45 13.62
N ALA A 233 -28.18 -3.66 13.09
CA ALA A 233 -28.57 -4.90 13.78
C ALA A 233 -27.72 -5.20 15.02
N ALA A 234 -26.50 -4.74 15.08
CA ALA A 234 -25.59 -4.94 16.23
C ALA A 234 -25.81 -3.93 17.34
N LYS A 235 -26.37 -2.75 17.03
CA LYS A 235 -26.43 -1.57 17.94
C LYS A 235 -27.15 -1.85 19.27
N ASP A 236 -28.26 -2.59 19.22
CA ASP A 236 -29.12 -2.84 20.39
C ASP A 236 -28.76 -4.14 21.14
N LYS A 237 -27.68 -4.82 20.75
CA LYS A 237 -27.28 -6.13 21.30
C LYS A 237 -26.21 -6.06 22.38
N THR A 238 -25.61 -4.89 22.63
CA THR A 238 -24.59 -4.69 23.66
C THR A 238 -24.94 -3.51 24.55
N ASP A 239 -24.60 -3.59 25.82
CA ASP A 239 -24.72 -2.50 26.78
C ASP A 239 -23.37 -1.85 27.12
N ASN A 240 -22.27 -2.43 26.64
CA ASN A 240 -20.94 -1.86 26.82
C ASN A 240 -20.77 -0.55 26.04
N GLU A 241 -20.38 0.53 26.73
CA GLU A 241 -20.24 1.87 26.16
C GLU A 241 -19.21 1.90 25.03
N GLN A 242 -18.06 1.20 25.17
CA GLN A 242 -17.00 1.18 24.14
C GLN A 242 -17.49 0.48 22.85
N ALA A 243 -18.25 -0.60 22.99
CA ALA A 243 -18.85 -1.28 21.85
C ALA A 243 -19.90 -0.41 21.15
N LYS A 244 -20.74 0.31 21.91
CA LYS A 244 -21.73 1.26 21.38
C LYS A 244 -21.04 2.42 20.63
N GLU A 245 -20.02 3.03 21.23
CA GLU A 245 -19.24 4.09 20.60
C GLU A 245 -18.60 3.62 19.28
N ALA A 246 -18.08 2.38 19.26
CA ALA A 246 -17.52 1.80 18.06
C ALA A 246 -18.56 1.65 16.93
N ILE A 247 -19.75 1.15 17.25
CA ILE A 247 -20.88 1.01 16.31
C ILE A 247 -21.34 2.40 15.80
N GLU A 248 -21.50 3.37 16.70
CA GLU A 248 -21.87 4.74 16.33
C GLU A 248 -20.81 5.42 15.46
N ARG A 249 -19.53 5.13 15.71
CA ARG A 249 -18.42 5.63 14.88
C ARG A 249 -18.53 5.10 13.46
N LEU A 250 -18.79 3.79 13.28
CA LEU A 250 -19.00 3.19 11.97
C LEU A 250 -20.22 3.77 11.26
N GLU A 251 -21.32 4.02 11.96
CA GLU A 251 -22.51 4.67 11.40
C GLU A 251 -22.18 6.10 10.89
N LYS A 252 -21.43 6.91 11.67
CA LYS A 252 -20.99 8.25 11.26
C LYS A 252 -20.09 8.19 10.02
N ILE A 253 -19.13 7.26 9.98
CA ILE A 253 -18.25 7.04 8.82
C ILE A 253 -19.09 6.71 7.57
N TYR A 254 -20.09 5.83 7.68
CA TYR A 254 -20.96 5.50 6.55
C TYR A 254 -21.65 6.76 6.01
N ARG A 255 -22.21 7.60 6.85
CA ARG A 255 -22.87 8.85 6.43
C ARG A 255 -21.92 9.84 5.76
N ILE A 256 -20.67 9.88 6.21
CA ILE A 256 -19.62 10.69 5.57
C ILE A 256 -19.33 10.15 4.17
N LEU A 257 -19.21 8.82 4.03
CA LEU A 257 -19.00 8.18 2.73
C LEU A 257 -20.20 8.32 1.78
N GLU A 258 -21.43 8.38 2.31
CA GLU A 258 -22.62 8.75 1.53
C GLU A 258 -22.50 10.18 0.99
N ALA A 259 -22.01 11.13 1.81
CA ALA A 259 -21.81 12.52 1.36
C ALA A 259 -20.72 12.64 0.29
N TYR A 260 -19.70 11.76 0.31
CA TYR A 260 -18.72 11.61 -0.77
C TYR A 260 -19.28 10.85 -2.01
N GLY A 261 -20.44 10.19 -1.91
CA GLY A 261 -21.00 9.35 -2.97
C GLY A 261 -20.24 8.03 -3.16
N LEU A 262 -19.58 7.53 -2.11
CA LEU A 262 -18.68 6.37 -2.17
C LEU A 262 -19.20 5.14 -1.40
N GLN A 263 -20.41 5.19 -0.83
CA GLN A 263 -21.00 4.13 0.01
C GLN A 263 -21.11 2.78 -0.71
N GLN A 264 -21.20 2.77 -2.04
CA GLN A 264 -21.28 1.53 -2.83
C GLN A 264 -19.96 0.72 -2.84
N TYR A 265 -18.84 1.33 -2.46
CA TYR A 265 -17.54 0.66 -2.41
C TYR A 265 -17.23 0.06 -1.05
N VAL A 266 -18.06 0.29 -0.03
CA VAL A 266 -17.78 -0.16 1.33
C VAL A 266 -18.69 -1.28 1.78
N THR A 267 -18.14 -2.11 2.65
CA THR A 267 -18.82 -3.14 3.43
C THR A 267 -18.33 -3.06 4.87
N PHE A 268 -19.13 -3.58 5.82
CA PHE A 268 -18.74 -3.63 7.21
C PHE A 268 -18.45 -5.07 7.61
N ASP A 269 -17.30 -5.27 8.26
CA ASP A 269 -16.89 -6.53 8.84
C ASP A 269 -16.67 -6.32 10.35
N LEU A 270 -17.68 -6.66 11.14
CA LEU A 270 -17.63 -6.48 12.59
C LEU A 270 -16.70 -7.49 13.26
N GLY A 271 -16.38 -8.59 12.58
CA GLY A 271 -15.41 -9.59 13.00
C GLY A 271 -13.97 -9.26 12.61
N MET A 272 -13.73 -8.11 11.96
CA MET A 272 -12.39 -7.72 11.55
C MET A 272 -11.46 -7.52 12.74
N LEU A 273 -10.56 -8.47 12.94
CA LEU A 273 -9.49 -8.39 13.93
C LEU A 273 -8.20 -7.94 13.23
N SER A 274 -7.54 -6.94 13.80
CA SER A 274 -6.24 -6.49 13.28
C SER A 274 -5.13 -7.41 13.73
N HIS A 275 -4.19 -7.71 12.83
CA HIS A 275 -2.88 -8.25 13.19
C HIS A 275 -1.98 -7.19 13.83
N TYR A 276 -2.28 -5.91 13.62
CA TYR A 276 -1.54 -4.80 14.20
C TYR A 276 -2.18 -4.41 15.55
N GLU A 277 -1.47 -4.67 16.64
CA GLU A 277 -1.95 -4.38 18.00
C GLU A 277 -2.06 -2.87 18.28
N TYR A 278 -1.44 -2.04 17.47
CA TYR A 278 -1.47 -0.59 17.65
C TYR A 278 -2.77 0.09 17.19
N TYR A 279 -3.66 -0.59 16.44
CA TYR A 279 -4.93 0.03 16.05
C TYR A 279 -5.86 0.23 17.25
N THR A 280 -6.32 1.47 17.41
CA THR A 280 -7.17 1.89 18.55
C THR A 280 -8.63 2.08 18.19
N GLY A 281 -8.94 2.31 16.92
CA GLY A 281 -10.26 2.69 16.43
C GLY A 281 -10.67 1.92 15.17
N VAL A 282 -11.12 2.68 14.16
CA VAL A 282 -11.49 2.12 12.86
C VAL A 282 -10.33 1.39 12.20
N ILE A 283 -10.65 0.30 11.52
CA ILE A 283 -9.73 -0.51 10.71
C ILE A 283 -10.41 -0.70 9.35
N PHE A 284 -9.66 -0.62 8.27
CA PHE A 284 -10.22 -0.89 6.94
C PHE A 284 -9.21 -1.57 6.04
N LYS A 285 -9.71 -2.39 5.10
CA LYS A 285 -8.90 -3.13 4.13
C LYS A 285 -9.60 -3.13 2.78
N ALA A 286 -8.84 -2.87 1.72
CA ALA A 286 -9.34 -2.94 0.36
C ALA A 286 -9.03 -4.30 -0.26
N TYR A 287 -10.03 -4.92 -0.86
CA TYR A 287 -9.93 -6.22 -1.51
C TYR A 287 -10.50 -6.20 -2.92
N THR A 288 -9.97 -7.07 -3.76
CA THR A 288 -10.53 -7.40 -5.07
C THR A 288 -10.28 -8.86 -5.40
N TYR A 289 -10.87 -9.34 -6.49
CA TYR A 289 -10.54 -10.69 -7.00
C TYR A 289 -9.14 -10.71 -7.67
N GLY A 290 -8.54 -11.89 -7.67
CA GLY A 290 -7.24 -12.13 -8.32
C GLY A 290 -6.02 -11.75 -7.48
N THR A 291 -6.22 -11.20 -6.26
CA THR A 291 -5.17 -10.99 -5.26
C THR A 291 -5.34 -11.96 -4.10
N GLY A 292 -4.23 -12.37 -3.47
CA GLY A 292 -4.26 -13.25 -2.28
C GLY A 292 -4.33 -12.48 -0.97
N GLU A 293 -4.03 -11.18 -1.02
CA GLU A 293 -3.91 -10.29 0.13
C GLU A 293 -4.71 -9.00 -0.12
N ALA A 294 -4.88 -8.19 0.92
CA ALA A 294 -5.46 -6.86 0.79
C ALA A 294 -4.57 -5.96 -0.07
N ILE A 295 -5.18 -5.19 -0.98
CA ILE A 295 -4.48 -4.20 -1.82
C ILE A 295 -4.03 -3.02 -0.97
N ALA A 296 -4.86 -2.62 -0.01
CA ALA A 296 -4.57 -1.56 0.95
C ALA A 296 -5.06 -1.95 2.34
N THR A 297 -4.35 -1.49 3.35
CA THR A 297 -4.73 -1.64 4.76
C THR A 297 -4.55 -0.32 5.47
N GLY A 298 -5.51 0.05 6.31
CA GLY A 298 -5.45 1.27 7.09
C GLY A 298 -6.21 1.17 8.40
N GLY A 299 -6.06 2.20 9.23
CA GLY A 299 -6.78 2.30 10.49
C GLY A 299 -6.27 3.40 11.41
N ARG A 300 -6.97 3.61 12.51
CA ARG A 300 -6.67 4.61 13.55
C ARG A 300 -5.74 4.05 14.63
N TYR A 301 -4.70 4.82 15.00
CA TYR A 301 -3.66 4.42 15.93
C TYR A 301 -3.24 5.55 16.89
N ASP A 302 -4.12 5.93 17.78
CA ASP A 302 -3.98 7.11 18.64
C ASP A 302 -2.87 6.99 19.71
N ASN A 303 -2.31 5.80 19.94
CA ASN A 303 -1.30 5.56 20.97
C ASN A 303 0.13 5.48 20.42
N LEU A 304 0.33 5.32 19.12
CA LEU A 304 1.65 5.06 18.54
C LEU A 304 2.64 6.22 18.79
N LEU A 305 2.20 7.47 18.59
CA LEU A 305 3.05 8.65 18.74
C LEU A 305 3.43 8.90 20.21
N SER A 306 2.63 8.39 21.17
CA SER A 306 2.94 8.52 22.61
C SER A 306 4.26 7.85 22.99
N GLN A 307 4.70 6.81 22.26
CA GLN A 307 5.99 6.16 22.47
C GLN A 307 7.18 7.08 22.16
N PHE A 308 6.95 8.09 21.32
CA PHE A 308 7.93 9.11 20.94
C PHE A 308 7.71 10.44 21.69
N GLY A 309 6.83 10.46 22.70
CA GLY A 309 6.59 11.62 23.57
C GLY A 309 5.48 12.57 23.10
N LYS A 310 4.83 12.34 21.96
CA LYS A 310 3.70 13.17 21.48
C LYS A 310 2.38 12.38 21.51
N LYS A 311 1.48 12.71 22.44
CA LYS A 311 0.15 12.10 22.48
C LYS A 311 -0.77 12.81 21.49
N THR A 312 -1.14 12.14 20.42
CA THR A 312 -1.99 12.70 19.36
C THR A 312 -2.74 11.60 18.61
N PRO A 313 -4.01 11.82 18.24
CA PRO A 313 -4.75 10.88 17.40
C PRO A 313 -4.15 10.85 15.99
N ALA A 314 -4.18 9.66 15.40
CA ALA A 314 -3.67 9.43 14.06
C ALA A 314 -4.44 8.34 13.33
N ILE A 315 -4.58 8.51 12.02
CA ILE A 315 -5.13 7.51 11.10
C ILE A 315 -4.32 7.51 9.83
N GLY A 316 -4.08 6.34 9.26
CA GLY A 316 -3.33 6.19 8.02
C GLY A 316 -3.70 4.94 7.24
N PHE A 317 -3.17 4.85 6.04
CA PHE A 317 -3.27 3.65 5.21
C PHE A 317 -2.03 3.48 4.33
N ALA A 318 -1.83 2.25 3.88
CA ALA A 318 -0.81 1.91 2.89
C ALA A 318 -1.37 0.96 1.84
N PHE A 319 -1.10 1.25 0.57
CA PHE A 319 -1.21 0.32 -0.54
C PHE A 319 0.03 -0.56 -0.59
N VAL A 320 -0.16 -1.84 -0.86
CA VAL A 320 0.90 -2.75 -1.30
C VAL A 320 0.92 -2.70 -2.83
N LEU A 321 1.92 -2.03 -3.39
CA LEU A 321 1.96 -1.74 -4.83
C LEU A 321 1.96 -3.03 -5.68
N ASP A 322 2.62 -4.10 -5.21
CA ASP A 322 2.63 -5.39 -5.90
C ASP A 322 1.22 -5.99 -6.02
N GLU A 323 0.42 -5.93 -4.95
CA GLU A 323 -0.96 -6.40 -4.95
C GLU A 323 -1.86 -5.53 -5.85
N LEU A 324 -1.67 -4.22 -5.85
CA LEU A 324 -2.40 -3.33 -6.74
C LEU A 324 -2.08 -3.61 -8.22
N MET A 325 -0.80 -3.78 -8.56
CA MET A 325 -0.38 -4.14 -9.92
C MET A 325 -0.95 -5.49 -10.36
N LEU A 326 -1.02 -6.47 -9.44
CA LEU A 326 -1.65 -7.76 -9.69
C LEU A 326 -3.16 -7.61 -9.95
N ALA A 327 -3.84 -6.79 -9.13
CA ALA A 327 -5.25 -6.49 -9.27
C ALA A 327 -5.57 -5.85 -10.63
N LEU A 328 -4.81 -4.85 -11.04
CA LEU A 328 -4.96 -4.16 -12.33
C LEU A 328 -4.80 -5.14 -13.50
N ARG A 329 -3.79 -6.01 -13.46
CA ARG A 329 -3.62 -7.08 -14.46
C ARG A 329 -4.80 -8.05 -14.48
N SER A 330 -5.28 -8.48 -13.32
CA SER A 330 -6.39 -9.44 -13.21
C SER A 330 -7.69 -8.88 -13.80
N GLN A 331 -7.87 -7.56 -13.76
CA GLN A 331 -9.00 -6.87 -14.36
C GLN A 331 -8.75 -6.43 -15.81
N ASN A 332 -7.64 -6.83 -16.43
CA ASN A 332 -7.21 -6.43 -17.78
C ASN A 332 -7.21 -4.90 -17.97
N ILE A 333 -6.76 -4.17 -16.94
CA ILE A 333 -6.61 -2.72 -17.00
C ILE A 333 -5.24 -2.42 -17.57
N ASP A 334 -5.22 -1.78 -18.71
CA ASP A 334 -3.99 -1.35 -19.35
C ASP A 334 -3.52 -0.03 -18.73
N ILE A 335 -2.24 0.00 -18.36
CA ILE A 335 -1.56 1.17 -17.85
C ILE A 335 -0.69 1.66 -19.01
N ASP A 336 -1.20 2.60 -19.77
CA ASP A 336 -0.42 3.20 -20.85
C ASP A 336 0.73 4.02 -20.25
N ALA A 337 1.89 3.37 -20.16
CA ALA A 337 3.13 3.99 -19.69
C ALA A 337 4.03 4.46 -20.85
N LYS A 338 3.57 4.30 -22.10
CA LYS A 338 4.39 4.63 -23.27
C LYS A 338 4.39 6.13 -23.51
N GLU A 339 5.54 6.74 -23.31
CA GLU A 339 5.86 8.01 -23.96
C GLU A 339 6.23 7.73 -25.41
N GLU A 340 5.93 8.67 -26.33
CA GLU A 340 6.42 8.57 -27.72
C GLU A 340 7.95 8.51 -27.71
N ASP A 341 8.52 7.35 -28.04
CA ASP A 341 9.96 7.13 -28.07
C ASP A 341 10.47 7.13 -29.50
N TYR A 342 11.43 7.99 -29.76
CA TYR A 342 12.04 8.20 -31.07
C TYR A 342 13.47 7.64 -31.11
N LEU A 343 13.84 7.03 -32.23
CA LEU A 343 15.21 6.68 -32.55
C LEU A 343 15.68 7.50 -33.77
N VAL A 344 16.57 8.46 -33.56
CA VAL A 344 17.23 9.18 -34.66
C VAL A 344 18.52 8.44 -35.02
N LEU A 345 18.51 7.82 -36.18
CA LEU A 345 19.63 7.11 -36.78
C LEU A 345 20.36 8.00 -37.77
N TYR A 346 21.67 8.21 -37.60
CA TYR A 346 22.42 9.12 -38.42
C TYR A 346 23.85 8.64 -38.75
N ARG A 347 24.43 9.14 -39.83
CA ARG A 347 25.87 9.04 -40.14
C ARG A 347 26.62 10.21 -39.53
N SER A 348 27.96 10.02 -39.32
CA SER A 348 28.80 11.03 -38.63
C SER A 348 28.79 12.41 -39.30
N ALA A 349 28.61 12.47 -40.62
CA ALA A 349 28.52 13.73 -41.39
C ALA A 349 27.26 14.55 -40.98
N ASN A 350 26.18 13.89 -40.55
CA ASN A 350 24.88 14.50 -40.23
C ASN A 350 24.63 14.64 -38.72
N ARG A 351 25.68 14.63 -37.90
CA ARG A 351 25.59 14.70 -36.44
C ARG A 351 24.83 15.94 -35.94
N GLU A 352 25.17 17.10 -36.50
CA GLU A 352 24.54 18.37 -36.10
C GLU A 352 23.03 18.34 -36.36
N LYS A 353 22.63 17.88 -37.55
CA LYS A 353 21.21 17.74 -37.92
C LYS A 353 20.49 16.76 -36.99
N ALA A 354 21.10 15.63 -36.64
CA ALA A 354 20.53 14.66 -35.68
C ALA A 354 20.35 15.26 -34.29
N ILE A 355 21.34 16.04 -33.84
CA ILE A 355 21.26 16.73 -32.55
C ILE A 355 20.13 17.77 -32.54
N ASP A 356 19.96 18.51 -33.63
CA ASP A 356 18.91 19.54 -33.72
C ASP A 356 17.50 18.93 -33.77
N ILE A 357 17.34 17.80 -34.47
CA ILE A 357 16.08 17.03 -34.44
C ILE A 357 15.82 16.51 -33.00
N GLY A 358 16.83 15.92 -32.37
CA GLY A 358 16.67 15.43 -31.00
C GLY A 358 16.34 16.53 -29.98
N LYS A 359 16.89 17.74 -30.15
CA LYS A 359 16.51 18.89 -29.29
C LYS A 359 15.05 19.30 -29.48
N LYS A 360 14.55 19.30 -30.73
CA LYS A 360 13.15 19.64 -31.01
C LYS A 360 12.19 18.61 -30.34
N ILE A 361 12.44 17.32 -30.57
CA ILE A 361 11.62 16.24 -29.99
C ILE A 361 11.59 16.36 -28.47
N ARG A 362 12.74 16.57 -27.80
CA ARG A 362 12.78 16.74 -26.34
C ARG A 362 12.03 17.98 -25.85
N ALA A 363 12.02 19.04 -26.64
CA ALA A 363 11.29 20.27 -26.33
C ALA A 363 9.76 20.08 -26.42
N GLU A 364 9.31 19.12 -27.21
CA GLU A 364 7.90 18.73 -27.38
C GLU A 364 7.49 17.58 -26.45
N HIS A 365 8.31 17.28 -25.42
CA HIS A 365 8.12 16.23 -24.43
C HIS A 365 8.29 14.79 -24.91
N GLY A 366 8.88 14.58 -26.11
CA GLY A 366 9.21 13.25 -26.61
C GLY A 366 10.53 12.71 -26.03
N SER A 367 10.60 11.39 -25.84
CA SER A 367 11.86 10.68 -25.60
C SER A 367 12.58 10.41 -26.92
N VAL A 368 13.89 10.70 -27.01
CA VAL A 368 14.66 10.45 -28.22
C VAL A 368 16.04 9.92 -27.96
N ARG A 369 16.36 8.82 -28.62
CA ARG A 369 17.70 8.21 -28.68
C ARG A 369 18.40 8.61 -29.97
N LEU A 370 19.62 9.16 -29.86
CA LEU A 370 20.47 9.45 -31.00
C LEU A 370 21.46 8.31 -31.20
N MET A 371 21.41 7.64 -32.35
CA MET A 371 22.28 6.48 -32.60
C MET A 371 23.04 6.67 -33.94
N ARG A 372 24.38 6.51 -33.87
CA ARG A 372 25.20 6.53 -35.06
C ARG A 372 25.07 5.19 -35.79
N LYS A 373 24.62 5.22 -37.06
CA LYS A 373 24.53 4.05 -37.94
C LYS A 373 25.92 3.49 -38.20
N LYS A 374 26.14 2.18 -37.95
CA LYS A 374 27.33 1.46 -38.38
C LYS A 374 27.29 1.22 -39.88
N ALA A 375 28.46 1.24 -40.53
CA ALA A 375 28.56 1.11 -41.98
C ALA A 375 28.11 -0.27 -42.50
N ASP A 376 28.40 -1.28 -41.72
CA ASP A 376 28.20 -2.71 -42.00
C ASP A 376 26.79 -3.23 -41.67
N LEU A 377 25.94 -2.45 -41.01
CA LEU A 377 24.59 -2.87 -40.62
C LEU A 377 23.52 -2.22 -41.52
N PRO A 378 22.59 -3.00 -42.10
CA PRO A 378 21.49 -2.49 -42.89
C PRO A 378 20.46 -1.73 -42.05
N LEU A 379 19.61 -0.93 -42.69
CA LEU A 379 18.57 -0.15 -42.01
C LEU A 379 17.56 -1.09 -41.31
N GLU A 380 17.23 -2.23 -41.90
CA GLU A 380 16.32 -3.22 -41.36
C GLU A 380 16.77 -3.73 -39.97
N PHE A 381 18.08 -3.88 -39.75
CA PHE A 381 18.61 -4.22 -38.44
C PHE A 381 18.18 -3.21 -37.35
N TYR A 382 18.17 -1.93 -37.67
CA TYR A 382 17.77 -0.87 -36.74
C TYR A 382 16.27 -0.76 -36.59
N LYS A 383 15.48 -1.12 -37.60
CA LYS A 383 14.02 -1.26 -37.47
C LYS A 383 13.66 -2.41 -36.51
N GLU A 384 14.32 -3.56 -36.70
CA GLU A 384 14.15 -4.70 -35.77
C GLU A 384 14.63 -4.36 -34.35
N TYR A 385 15.71 -3.61 -34.21
CA TYR A 385 16.15 -3.09 -32.94
C TYR A 385 15.10 -2.16 -32.34
N GLY A 386 14.53 -1.26 -33.13
CA GLY A 386 13.44 -0.36 -32.73
C GLY A 386 12.24 -1.14 -32.19
N LYS A 387 11.79 -2.19 -32.89
CA LYS A 387 10.71 -3.08 -32.43
C LYS A 387 11.01 -3.70 -31.05
N ARG A 388 12.23 -4.28 -30.91
CA ARG A 388 12.64 -4.90 -29.63
C ARG A 388 12.84 -3.92 -28.48
N SER A 389 13.09 -2.65 -28.80
CA SER A 389 13.35 -1.56 -27.85
C SER A 389 12.15 -0.62 -27.70
N GLU A 390 10.99 -1.04 -28.22
CA GLU A 390 9.69 -0.35 -28.12
C GLU A 390 9.71 1.09 -28.64
N VAL A 391 10.57 1.38 -29.63
CA VAL A 391 10.62 2.68 -30.29
C VAL A 391 9.35 2.86 -31.15
N ALA A 392 8.63 3.95 -30.96
CA ALA A 392 7.45 4.26 -31.75
C ALA A 392 7.85 4.70 -33.19
N THR A 393 8.83 5.60 -33.30
CA THR A 393 9.23 6.20 -34.58
C THR A 393 10.75 6.14 -34.74
N LEU A 394 11.21 5.61 -35.88
CA LEU A 394 12.60 5.67 -36.30
C LEU A 394 12.77 6.77 -37.36
N ILE A 395 13.58 7.77 -37.07
CA ILE A 395 13.98 8.84 -37.96
C ILE A 395 15.37 8.52 -38.51
N TYR A 396 15.50 8.32 -39.82
CA TYR A 396 16.77 8.05 -40.44
C TYR A 396 17.26 9.24 -41.28
N ILE A 397 18.50 9.67 -41.00
CA ILE A 397 19.20 10.69 -41.77
C ILE A 397 20.25 9.98 -42.64
N ASP A 398 20.04 9.98 -43.95
CA ASP A 398 20.91 9.29 -44.89
C ASP A 398 22.25 10.03 -45.13
N ASP A 399 23.09 9.50 -46.06
CA ASP A 399 24.40 10.09 -46.35
C ASP A 399 24.28 11.47 -47.07
N THR A 400 23.15 11.77 -47.70
CA THR A 400 22.87 13.07 -48.34
C THR A 400 22.29 14.09 -47.37
N GLY A 401 21.90 13.65 -46.20
CA GLY A 401 21.21 14.45 -45.17
C GLY A 401 19.69 14.46 -45.36
N GLU A 402 19.12 13.61 -46.22
CA GLU A 402 17.68 13.42 -46.34
C GLU A 402 17.13 12.71 -45.12
N VAL A 403 15.95 13.13 -44.63
CA VAL A 403 15.29 12.60 -43.44
C VAL A 403 14.12 11.73 -43.85
N SER A 404 14.11 10.50 -43.38
CA SER A 404 12.99 9.57 -43.58
C SER A 404 12.47 9.11 -42.19
N GLU A 405 11.16 9.01 -42.05
CA GLU A 405 10.49 8.55 -40.82
C GLU A 405 9.80 7.21 -41.07
N PHE A 406 9.91 6.31 -40.07
CA PHE A 406 9.32 4.99 -40.12
C PHE A 406 8.59 4.73 -38.78
N GLN A 407 7.30 4.46 -38.87
CA GLN A 407 6.54 3.94 -37.73
C GLN A 407 6.95 2.49 -37.51
N ILE A 408 7.32 2.17 -36.29
CA ILE A 408 7.91 0.85 -35.95
C ILE A 408 6.89 -0.12 -35.40
N ASN A 409 5.84 0.41 -34.74
CA ASN A 409 4.84 -0.39 -34.02
C ASN A 409 3.56 -0.66 -34.84
N GLU A 410 3.56 -0.37 -36.13
CA GLU A 410 2.46 -0.76 -37.06
C GLU A 410 2.65 -2.15 -37.68
#